data_f701284c175c01d474e0df86fb1bfc54
#
_entry.id   f701284c175c01d474e0df86fb1bfc54
#
_cell.length_a   1.000
_cell.length_b   1.000
_cell.length_c   1.000
_cell.angle_alpha   90.00
_cell.angle_beta   90.00
_cell.angle_gamma   90.00
#
_symmetry.space_group_name_H-M   'P 1'
#
loop_
_entity.id
_entity.type
_entity.pdbx_description
1 polymer ?
#
loop_
_entity_poly.entity_id
_entity_poly.type
_entity_poly.pdbx_seq_one_letter_code
_entity_poly.pdbx_strand_id
1 'polypeptide(L)'
;MERRNSFTFLGRWIDVMSNKPLGYLGGDIMSFGSNLAREYEYDKFKEANIPGEVYSPIMNKSINDKSNMTEEENNVLAERIVAADVERLWNSDYTVLCPEQSAIGTMCEMGILYGWKYMADKLMSVLDEERQKQLQSRDNDFWDKPIEERKQIWLEEQNNLLLKIENLIFEQANKQNYAHYFDIRTNHLNEKDWRRSFSINQFLYGIILAATADNTLHNSFDEIIPILKKEYNIESETPK
;
A
#
# COMPACT_ATOMS: atom_id res chain seq x y z
N MET A 1 -13.80 20.34 -4.74
CA MET A 1 -14.47 19.08 -5.13
C MET A 1 -14.58 18.27 -3.86
N GLU A 2 -15.73 18.33 -3.20
CA GLU A 2 -15.97 17.66 -1.93
C GLU A 2 -16.00 16.14 -2.16
N ARG A 3 -15.08 15.42 -1.51
CA ARG A 3 -15.17 13.96 -1.43
C ARG A 3 -16.36 13.61 -0.56
N ARG A 4 -17.37 13.01 -1.14
CA ARG A 4 -18.49 12.40 -0.43
C ARG A 4 -17.96 11.25 0.43
N ASN A 5 -17.72 11.56 1.71
CA ASN A 5 -17.61 10.56 2.76
C ASN A 5 -19.01 9.95 2.99
N SER A 6 -19.36 8.92 2.28
CA SER A 6 -20.51 8.11 2.63
C SER A 6 -20.38 6.71 2.06
N PHE A 7 -19.58 5.88 2.72
CA PHE A 7 -19.77 4.43 2.76
C PHE A 7 -18.94 3.83 3.90
N THR A 8 -19.31 4.19 5.13
CA THR A 8 -19.15 3.31 6.27
C THR A 8 -20.17 2.20 6.11
N PHE A 9 -19.84 1.08 5.53
CA PHE A 9 -20.75 -0.05 5.51
C PHE A 9 -20.04 -1.40 5.60
N LEU A 10 -20.22 -2.03 6.78
CA LEU A 10 -20.43 -3.49 6.98
C LEU A 10 -19.43 -4.49 6.38
N GLY A 11 -18.17 -4.15 6.13
CA GLY A 11 -17.19 -5.13 5.66
C GLY A 11 -16.11 -5.53 6.68
N ARG A 12 -15.94 -4.80 7.77
CA ARG A 12 -14.85 -5.03 8.74
C ARG A 12 -15.27 -5.77 10.00
N TRP A 13 -16.11 -6.81 9.88
CA TRP A 13 -16.40 -7.77 10.95
C TRP A 13 -15.97 -9.18 10.59
N ILE A 14 -15.03 -9.35 9.64
CA ILE A 14 -14.40 -10.63 9.37
C ILE A 14 -12.98 -10.54 9.89
N ASP A 15 -12.75 -11.12 11.07
CA ASP A 15 -11.45 -11.47 11.67
C ASP A 15 -10.34 -10.38 11.74
N VAL A 16 -10.61 -9.28 12.40
CA VAL A 16 -9.55 -8.38 12.90
C VAL A 16 -8.74 -9.03 14.05
N MET A 17 -9.05 -10.26 14.43
CA MET A 17 -8.50 -10.88 15.65
C MET A 17 -7.29 -11.79 15.46
N SER A 18 -6.75 -12.00 14.25
CA SER A 18 -5.60 -12.90 14.13
C SER A 18 -4.46 -12.50 13.17
N ASN A 19 -4.65 -11.54 12.27
CA ASN A 19 -3.57 -11.16 11.38
C ASN A 19 -2.88 -9.88 11.84
N LYS A 20 -1.63 -10.04 12.29
CA LYS A 20 -0.74 -8.90 12.49
C LYS A 20 -0.50 -8.24 11.14
N PRO A 21 -0.58 -6.90 11.06
CA PRO A 21 -0.37 -6.22 9.79
C PRO A 21 1.02 -6.53 9.20
N LEU A 22 1.09 -6.61 7.89
CA LEU A 22 2.32 -6.81 7.14
C LEU A 22 2.73 -5.49 6.48
N GLY A 23 3.92 -5.01 6.79
CA GLY A 23 4.51 -3.83 6.16
C GLY A 23 5.56 -4.20 5.11
N TYR A 24 5.75 -3.33 4.14
CA TYR A 24 6.83 -3.41 3.15
C TYR A 24 7.65 -2.12 3.18
N LEU A 25 8.96 -2.23 3.38
CA LEU A 25 9.90 -1.10 3.32
C LEU A 25 10.81 -1.27 2.10
N GLY A 26 10.71 -0.39 1.12
CA GLY A 26 11.49 -0.45 -0.11
C GLY A 26 12.31 0.81 -0.38
N GLY A 27 13.46 0.64 -1.01
CA GLY A 27 14.35 1.71 -1.41
C GLY A 27 15.61 1.16 -2.06
N ASP A 28 16.51 2.04 -2.50
CA ASP A 28 17.81 1.63 -3.04
C ASP A 28 18.63 0.87 -1.99
N ILE A 29 19.21 -0.25 -2.41
CA ILE A 29 20.10 -1.08 -1.60
C ILE A 29 21.48 -1.29 -2.28
N MET A 30 21.75 -0.58 -3.35
CA MET A 30 22.93 -0.83 -4.20
C MET A 30 24.18 -0.09 -3.73
N SER A 31 24.04 0.97 -2.94
CA SER A 31 25.17 1.73 -2.40
C SER A 31 25.30 1.55 -0.89
N PHE A 32 26.51 1.80 -0.36
CA PHE A 32 26.76 1.76 1.08
C PHE A 32 25.85 2.75 1.84
N GLY A 33 25.69 3.97 1.32
CA GLY A 33 24.83 4.98 1.94
C GLY A 33 23.36 4.57 1.94
N SER A 34 22.89 4.00 0.84
CA SER A 34 21.51 3.51 0.73
C SER A 34 21.26 2.34 1.69
N ASN A 35 22.23 1.43 1.82
CA ASN A 35 22.14 0.34 2.81
C ASN A 35 21.98 0.86 4.24
N LEU A 36 22.83 1.81 4.65
CA LEU A 36 22.72 2.42 5.97
C LEU A 36 21.37 3.12 6.19
N ALA A 37 20.83 3.78 5.16
CA ALA A 37 19.54 4.42 5.24
C ALA A 37 18.42 3.37 5.43
N ARG A 38 18.45 2.25 4.70
CA ARG A 38 17.45 1.15 4.85
C ARG A 38 17.56 0.45 6.19
N GLU A 39 18.80 0.23 6.71
CA GLU A 39 18.99 -0.30 8.06
C GLU A 39 18.41 0.66 9.11
N TYR A 40 18.69 1.96 9.00
CA TYR A 40 18.13 2.98 9.87
C TYR A 40 16.60 2.97 9.88
N GLU A 41 15.97 2.94 8.71
CA GLU A 41 14.50 2.91 8.58
C GLU A 41 13.90 1.65 9.22
N TYR A 42 14.53 0.49 8.99
CA TYR A 42 14.10 -0.75 9.59
C TYR A 42 14.20 -0.73 11.12
N ASP A 43 15.30 -0.20 11.66
CA ASP A 43 15.50 -0.07 13.09
C ASP A 43 14.50 0.91 13.71
N LYS A 44 14.27 2.06 13.08
CA LYS A 44 13.26 3.03 13.49
C LYS A 44 11.86 2.45 13.49
N PHE A 45 11.53 1.63 12.50
CA PHE A 45 10.26 0.91 12.47
C PHE A 45 10.12 -0.02 13.68
N LYS A 46 11.16 -0.79 14.01
CA LYS A 46 11.19 -1.69 15.17
C LYS A 46 11.06 -0.92 16.50
N GLU A 47 11.82 0.17 16.66
CA GLU A 47 11.73 1.04 17.83
C GLU A 47 10.34 1.66 18.02
N ALA A 48 9.65 1.94 16.92
CA ALA A 48 8.32 2.53 16.94
C ALA A 48 7.23 1.58 17.48
N ASN A 49 7.54 0.27 17.62
CA ASN A 49 6.60 -0.77 18.05
C ASN A 49 5.31 -0.83 17.22
N ILE A 50 5.39 -0.53 15.93
CA ILE A 50 4.27 -0.69 15.01
C ILE A 50 3.92 -2.19 14.96
N PRO A 51 2.65 -2.57 15.16
CA PRO A 51 2.27 -3.96 15.26
C PRO A 51 2.49 -4.68 13.93
N GLY A 52 2.78 -5.99 14.03
CA GLY A 52 2.90 -6.84 12.87
C GLY A 52 4.34 -7.12 12.45
N GLU A 53 4.46 -7.58 11.21
CA GLU A 53 5.73 -7.89 10.59
C GLU A 53 6.05 -6.82 9.53
N VAL A 54 7.33 -6.55 9.35
CA VAL A 54 7.79 -5.71 8.25
C VAL A 54 8.79 -6.48 7.41
N TYR A 55 8.55 -6.50 6.12
CA TYR A 55 9.50 -7.00 5.14
C TYR A 55 10.32 -5.84 4.60
N SER A 56 11.63 -6.02 4.53
CA SER A 56 12.53 -5.14 3.81
C SER A 56 13.44 -5.99 2.94
N PRO A 57 13.56 -5.70 1.63
CA PRO A 57 14.43 -6.45 0.72
C PRO A 57 15.87 -6.58 1.21
N ILE A 58 16.41 -5.55 1.88
CA ILE A 58 17.78 -5.59 2.43
C ILE A 58 17.96 -6.73 3.44
N MET A 59 16.93 -7.12 4.16
CA MET A 59 16.97 -8.20 5.16
C MET A 59 16.84 -9.59 4.54
N ASN A 60 16.55 -9.68 3.25
CA ASN A 60 16.37 -10.96 2.56
C ASN A 60 17.72 -11.56 2.14
N LYS A 61 18.41 -12.19 3.09
CA LYS A 61 19.71 -12.83 2.85
C LYS A 61 19.66 -13.92 1.78
N SER A 62 18.54 -14.61 1.61
CA SER A 62 18.40 -15.68 0.61
C SER A 62 18.48 -15.19 -0.83
N ILE A 63 18.23 -13.90 -1.05
CA ILE A 63 18.31 -13.24 -2.36
C ILE A 63 19.60 -12.42 -2.46
N ASN A 64 20.00 -11.75 -1.37
CA ASN A 64 21.12 -10.81 -1.38
C ASN A 64 22.48 -11.48 -1.23
N ASP A 65 22.55 -12.63 -0.53
CA ASP A 65 23.82 -13.38 -0.41
C ASP A 65 24.02 -14.30 -1.63
N LYS A 66 24.89 -13.85 -2.53
CA LYS A 66 25.23 -14.54 -3.78
C LYS A 66 26.53 -15.36 -3.67
N SER A 67 27.14 -15.46 -2.48
CA SER A 67 28.45 -16.06 -2.28
C SER A 67 28.55 -17.54 -2.70
N ASN A 68 27.46 -18.28 -2.61
CA ASN A 68 27.38 -19.69 -2.94
C ASN A 68 26.35 -20.03 -4.04
N MET A 69 25.96 -19.03 -4.84
CA MET A 69 24.93 -19.20 -5.86
C MET A 69 25.47 -19.98 -7.06
N THR A 70 24.75 -21.01 -7.49
CA THR A 70 25.06 -21.73 -8.72
C THR A 70 24.72 -20.92 -9.97
N GLU A 71 25.18 -21.37 -11.14
CA GLU A 71 24.84 -20.73 -12.42
C GLU A 71 23.34 -20.85 -12.72
N GLU A 72 22.73 -22.00 -12.44
CA GLU A 72 21.30 -22.21 -12.62
C GLU A 72 20.47 -21.29 -11.72
N GLU A 73 20.87 -21.13 -10.47
CA GLU A 73 20.21 -20.22 -9.53
C GLU A 73 20.34 -18.75 -9.96
N ASN A 74 21.50 -18.38 -10.48
CA ASN A 74 21.73 -17.02 -10.96
C ASN A 74 20.93 -16.72 -12.23
N ASN A 75 20.71 -17.70 -13.09
CA ASN A 75 19.93 -17.55 -14.32
C ASN A 75 18.45 -17.21 -14.06
N VAL A 76 17.90 -17.66 -12.93
CA VAL A 76 16.49 -17.40 -12.56
C VAL A 76 16.36 -16.38 -11.41
N LEU A 77 17.46 -15.75 -11.00
CA LEU A 77 17.46 -14.85 -9.84
C LEU A 77 16.57 -13.63 -10.06
N ALA A 78 16.59 -13.05 -11.24
CA ALA A 78 15.80 -11.85 -11.56
C ALA A 78 14.29 -12.12 -11.43
N GLU A 79 13.82 -13.26 -11.96
CA GLU A 79 12.41 -13.66 -11.82
C GLU A 79 12.04 -13.94 -10.38
N ARG A 80 12.93 -14.56 -9.61
CA ARG A 80 12.72 -14.83 -8.18
C ARG A 80 12.62 -13.54 -7.36
N ILE A 81 13.46 -12.55 -7.64
CA ILE A 81 13.41 -11.24 -6.97
C ILE A 81 12.05 -10.59 -7.26
N VAL A 82 11.70 -10.47 -8.55
CA VAL A 82 10.43 -9.83 -8.94
C VAL A 82 9.23 -10.55 -8.33
N ALA A 83 9.20 -11.88 -8.38
CA ALA A 83 8.10 -12.66 -7.82
C ALA A 83 7.97 -12.44 -6.29
N ALA A 84 9.10 -12.48 -5.57
CA ALA A 84 9.11 -12.31 -4.12
C ALA A 84 8.66 -10.89 -3.70
N ASP A 85 9.20 -9.86 -4.35
CA ASP A 85 8.91 -8.48 -3.98
C ASP A 85 7.48 -8.08 -4.39
N VAL A 86 7.01 -8.48 -5.58
CA VAL A 86 5.64 -8.22 -6.03
C VAL A 86 4.61 -8.94 -5.15
N GLU A 87 4.89 -10.19 -4.74
CA GLU A 87 4.02 -10.91 -3.82
C GLU A 87 3.96 -10.22 -2.44
N ARG A 88 5.09 -9.74 -1.93
CA ARG A 88 5.14 -9.00 -0.66
C ARG A 88 4.44 -7.65 -0.76
N LEU A 89 4.62 -6.91 -1.85
CA LEU A 89 3.87 -5.69 -2.12
C LEU A 89 2.37 -5.94 -2.18
N TRP A 90 1.94 -7.02 -2.83
CA TRP A 90 0.53 -7.38 -2.95
C TRP A 90 -0.09 -7.69 -1.59
N ASN A 91 0.59 -8.49 -0.77
CA ASN A 91 0.09 -8.97 0.51
C ASN A 91 0.31 -7.99 1.68
N SER A 92 1.04 -6.89 1.48
CA SER A 92 1.26 -5.91 2.53
C SER A 92 0.01 -5.07 2.79
N ASP A 93 -0.25 -4.75 4.05
CA ASP A 93 -1.31 -3.83 4.47
C ASP A 93 -0.91 -2.37 4.24
N TYR A 94 0.38 -2.10 4.37
CA TYR A 94 0.96 -0.78 4.09
C TYR A 94 2.35 -0.91 3.46
N THR A 95 2.75 0.12 2.72
CA THR A 95 4.09 0.23 2.16
C THR A 95 4.73 1.56 2.54
N VAL A 96 6.03 1.56 2.73
CA VAL A 96 6.84 2.78 2.85
C VAL A 96 8.00 2.68 1.87
N LEU A 97 7.99 3.53 0.87
CA LEU A 97 8.94 3.48 -0.23
C LEU A 97 9.79 4.76 -0.32
N CYS A 98 11.06 4.59 -0.63
CA CYS A 98 12.00 5.67 -0.92
C CYS A 98 12.40 5.65 -2.41
N PRO A 99 11.64 6.28 -3.31
CA PRO A 99 11.87 6.26 -4.75
C PRO A 99 12.96 7.26 -5.17
N GLU A 100 14.17 7.02 -4.72
CA GLU A 100 15.36 7.80 -5.11
C GLU A 100 15.69 7.61 -6.59
N GLN A 101 16.47 8.54 -7.18
CA GLN A 101 16.87 8.45 -8.58
C GLN A 101 17.65 7.18 -8.93
N SER A 102 18.43 6.65 -7.99
CA SER A 102 19.16 5.38 -8.11
C SER A 102 18.28 4.15 -7.87
N ALA A 103 17.15 4.31 -7.17
CA ALA A 103 16.26 3.24 -6.76
C ALA A 103 15.30 2.83 -7.90
N ILE A 104 15.84 2.38 -9.03
CA ILE A 104 15.02 2.01 -10.21
C ILE A 104 14.00 0.92 -9.85
N GLY A 105 14.38 -0.08 -9.05
CA GLY A 105 13.47 -1.12 -8.57
C GLY A 105 12.29 -0.52 -7.80
N THR A 106 12.57 0.38 -6.86
CA THR A 106 11.53 1.05 -6.07
C THR A 106 10.63 1.97 -6.90
N MET A 107 11.17 2.59 -7.95
CA MET A 107 10.35 3.31 -8.93
C MET A 107 9.39 2.38 -9.67
N CYS A 108 9.84 1.17 -10.04
CA CYS A 108 8.97 0.14 -10.61
C CYS A 108 7.88 -0.30 -9.62
N GLU A 109 8.24 -0.51 -8.34
CA GLU A 109 7.29 -0.83 -7.27
C GLU A 109 6.21 0.26 -7.11
N MET A 110 6.59 1.53 -7.11
CA MET A 110 5.65 2.66 -7.12
C MET A 110 4.72 2.62 -8.34
N GLY A 111 5.26 2.30 -9.51
CA GLY A 111 4.47 2.14 -10.73
C GLY A 111 3.46 0.98 -10.64
N ILE A 112 3.86 -0.13 -10.02
CA ILE A 112 2.99 -1.29 -9.78
C ILE A 112 1.86 -0.91 -8.81
N LEU A 113 2.17 -0.27 -7.68
CA LEU A 113 1.17 0.18 -6.70
C LEU A 113 0.18 1.18 -7.32
N TYR A 114 0.68 2.13 -8.09
CA TYR A 114 -0.17 3.05 -8.83
C TYR A 114 -1.08 2.33 -9.83
N GLY A 115 -0.51 1.37 -10.57
CA GLY A 115 -1.26 0.57 -11.54
C GLY A 115 -2.38 -0.24 -10.89
N TRP A 116 -2.12 -0.87 -9.75
CA TRP A 116 -3.13 -1.59 -8.98
C TRP A 116 -4.23 -0.67 -8.47
N LYS A 117 -3.85 0.46 -7.86
CA LYS A 117 -4.81 1.45 -7.37
C LYS A 117 -5.68 2.01 -8.51
N TYR A 118 -5.05 2.40 -9.61
CA TYR A 118 -5.77 2.91 -10.79
C TYR A 118 -6.74 1.89 -11.37
N MET A 119 -6.31 0.63 -11.50
CA MET A 119 -7.15 -0.47 -11.96
C MET A 119 -8.30 -0.73 -10.98
N ALA A 120 -8.01 -0.77 -9.67
CA ALA A 120 -8.99 -0.97 -8.63
C ALA A 120 -10.07 0.12 -8.65
N ASP A 121 -9.67 1.40 -8.73
CA ASP A 121 -10.60 2.53 -8.81
C ASP A 121 -11.52 2.43 -10.05
N LYS A 122 -10.98 1.99 -11.20
CA LYS A 122 -11.78 1.78 -12.42
C LYS A 122 -12.77 0.62 -12.29
N LEU A 123 -12.33 -0.50 -11.74
CA LEU A 123 -13.18 -1.67 -11.53
C LEU A 123 -14.27 -1.39 -10.50
N MET A 124 -13.96 -0.69 -9.40
CA MET A 124 -14.96 -0.27 -8.42
C MET A 124 -16.03 0.61 -9.04
N SER A 125 -15.65 1.55 -9.91
CA SER A 125 -16.61 2.40 -10.62
C SER A 125 -17.59 1.59 -11.48
N VAL A 126 -17.09 0.58 -12.20
CA VAL A 126 -17.93 -0.32 -13.02
C VAL A 126 -18.86 -1.17 -12.16
N LEU A 127 -18.33 -1.70 -11.04
CA LEU A 127 -19.12 -2.52 -10.11
C LEU A 127 -20.21 -1.71 -9.42
N ASP A 128 -19.94 -0.46 -9.04
CA ASP A 128 -20.92 0.43 -8.45
C ASP A 128 -22.06 0.75 -9.43
N GLU A 129 -21.74 1.01 -10.70
CA GLU A 129 -22.76 1.21 -11.75
C GLU A 129 -23.64 -0.02 -11.92
N GLU A 130 -23.03 -1.22 -11.94
CA GLU A 130 -23.79 -2.47 -12.09
C GLU A 130 -24.66 -2.77 -10.87
N ARG A 131 -24.17 -2.51 -9.66
CA ARG A 131 -24.97 -2.61 -8.43
C ARG A 131 -26.16 -1.67 -8.44
N GLN A 132 -25.97 -0.43 -8.89
CA GLN A 132 -27.09 0.52 -9.00
C GLN A 132 -28.16 0.01 -9.97
N LYS A 133 -27.79 -0.58 -11.10
CA LYS A 133 -28.71 -1.20 -12.05
C LYS A 133 -29.45 -2.39 -11.43
N GLN A 134 -28.75 -3.26 -10.72
CA GLN A 134 -29.37 -4.40 -10.02
C GLN A 134 -30.36 -3.96 -8.96
N LEU A 135 -30.02 -2.93 -8.17
CA LEU A 135 -30.94 -2.37 -7.17
C LEU A 135 -32.18 -1.75 -7.79
N GLN A 136 -32.03 -1.06 -8.93
CA GLN A 136 -33.16 -0.46 -9.67
C GLN A 136 -34.03 -1.51 -10.36
N SER A 137 -33.46 -2.67 -10.73
CA SER A 137 -34.20 -3.76 -11.37
C SER A 137 -34.92 -4.68 -10.36
N ARG A 138 -34.64 -4.55 -9.06
CA ARG A 138 -35.38 -5.29 -8.01
C ARG A 138 -36.82 -4.83 -7.99
N ASP A 139 -37.69 -5.76 -8.25
CA ASP A 139 -39.12 -5.54 -8.25
C ASP A 139 -39.69 -5.33 -6.82
N ASN A 140 -40.94 -4.95 -6.76
CA ASN A 140 -41.63 -4.77 -5.48
C ASN A 140 -41.67 -6.07 -4.65
N ASP A 141 -41.69 -7.24 -5.32
CA ASP A 141 -41.71 -8.53 -4.65
C ASP A 141 -40.52 -8.79 -3.75
N PHE A 142 -39.33 -8.25 -4.09
CA PHE A 142 -38.17 -8.31 -3.21
C PHE A 142 -38.40 -7.50 -1.92
N TRP A 143 -38.94 -6.30 -2.04
CA TRP A 143 -39.13 -5.40 -0.91
C TRP A 143 -40.30 -5.84 -0.01
N ASP A 144 -41.26 -6.58 -0.56
CA ASP A 144 -42.37 -7.15 0.14
C ASP A 144 -42.03 -8.43 0.91
N LYS A 145 -40.87 -9.04 0.64
CA LYS A 145 -40.39 -10.22 1.38
C LYS A 145 -40.10 -9.91 2.84
N PRO A 146 -40.30 -10.88 3.75
CA PRO A 146 -39.90 -10.77 5.14
C PRO A 146 -38.41 -10.42 5.27
N ILE A 147 -38.05 -9.67 6.30
CA ILE A 147 -36.66 -9.23 6.55
C ILE A 147 -35.68 -10.41 6.55
N GLU A 148 -36.05 -11.55 7.13
CA GLU A 148 -35.19 -12.73 7.21
C GLU A 148 -34.96 -13.38 5.84
N GLU A 149 -35.95 -13.38 4.95
CA GLU A 149 -35.81 -13.87 3.58
C GLU A 149 -34.91 -12.94 2.76
N ARG A 150 -35.06 -11.62 2.91
CA ARG A 150 -34.14 -10.63 2.28
C ARG A 150 -32.73 -10.78 2.76
N LYS A 151 -32.51 -11.06 4.05
CA LYS A 151 -31.17 -11.34 4.61
C LYS A 151 -30.55 -12.60 4.02
N GLN A 152 -31.36 -13.68 3.87
CA GLN A 152 -30.87 -14.93 3.25
C GLN A 152 -30.40 -14.68 1.81
N ILE A 153 -31.22 -14.02 0.99
CA ILE A 153 -30.89 -13.66 -0.37
C ILE A 153 -29.59 -12.82 -0.40
N TRP A 154 -29.48 -11.86 0.52
CA TRP A 154 -28.31 -11.00 0.63
C TRP A 154 -27.05 -11.76 1.05
N LEU A 155 -27.15 -12.71 1.97
CA LEU A 155 -26.04 -13.58 2.40
C LEU A 155 -25.59 -14.52 1.28
N GLU A 156 -26.51 -15.04 0.47
CA GLU A 156 -26.19 -15.86 -0.70
C GLU A 156 -25.45 -15.04 -1.77
N GLU A 157 -25.87 -13.81 -2.00
CA GLU A 157 -25.18 -12.87 -2.88
C GLU A 157 -23.78 -12.51 -2.35
N GLN A 158 -23.60 -12.37 -1.03
CA GLN A 158 -22.29 -12.10 -0.41
C GLN A 158 -21.30 -13.26 -0.54
N ASN A 159 -21.77 -14.48 -0.63
CA ASN A 159 -20.91 -15.65 -0.87
C ASN A 159 -20.52 -15.84 -2.33
N ASN A 160 -20.94 -14.93 -3.20
CA ASN A 160 -20.67 -14.96 -4.61
C ASN A 160 -19.19 -14.62 -4.90
N LEU A 161 -18.65 -15.21 -5.98
CA LEU A 161 -17.30 -14.95 -6.50
C LEU A 161 -17.07 -13.44 -6.78
N LEU A 162 -18.11 -12.74 -7.22
CA LEU A 162 -18.06 -11.30 -7.50
C LEU A 162 -17.68 -10.50 -6.25
N LEU A 163 -18.25 -10.85 -5.09
CA LEU A 163 -17.94 -10.16 -3.85
C LEU A 163 -16.52 -10.40 -3.38
N LYS A 164 -15.96 -11.60 -3.62
CA LYS A 164 -14.55 -11.87 -3.32
C LYS A 164 -13.64 -11.01 -4.19
N ILE A 165 -13.98 -10.84 -5.47
CA ILE A 165 -13.26 -9.97 -6.39
C ILE A 165 -13.38 -8.50 -5.94
N GLU A 166 -14.57 -8.05 -5.56
CA GLU A 166 -14.80 -6.70 -5.04
C GLU A 166 -13.95 -6.41 -3.79
N ASN A 167 -13.89 -7.35 -2.85
CA ASN A 167 -13.08 -7.20 -1.64
C ASN A 167 -11.59 -7.07 -1.97
N LEU A 168 -11.06 -7.93 -2.86
CA LEU A 168 -9.66 -7.84 -3.30
C LEU A 168 -9.35 -6.50 -3.97
N ILE A 169 -10.27 -6.02 -4.82
CA ILE A 169 -10.14 -4.72 -5.49
C ILE A 169 -10.15 -3.60 -4.46
N PHE A 170 -11.09 -3.66 -3.51
CA PHE A 170 -11.22 -2.66 -2.44
C PHE A 170 -9.97 -2.59 -1.57
N GLU A 171 -9.39 -3.73 -1.19
CA GLU A 171 -8.15 -3.80 -0.42
C GLU A 171 -6.99 -3.11 -1.17
N GLN A 172 -6.83 -3.37 -2.46
CA GLN A 172 -5.77 -2.73 -3.26
C GLN A 172 -6.02 -1.22 -3.49
N ALA A 173 -7.27 -0.80 -3.66
CA ALA A 173 -7.62 0.61 -3.82
C ALA A 173 -7.35 1.44 -2.55
N ASN A 174 -7.51 0.83 -1.37
CA ASN A 174 -7.38 1.49 -0.08
C ASN A 174 -6.06 1.16 0.65
N LYS A 175 -5.13 0.47 -0.01
CA LYS A 175 -3.83 0.15 0.57
C LYS A 175 -3.11 1.43 1.04
N GLN A 176 -2.58 1.38 2.24
CA GLN A 176 -1.87 2.49 2.85
C GLN A 176 -0.42 2.54 2.33
N ASN A 177 -0.24 3.26 1.26
CA ASN A 177 1.08 3.46 0.64
C ASN A 177 1.63 4.82 1.04
N TYR A 178 2.87 4.85 1.47
CA TYR A 178 3.61 6.06 1.81
C TYR A 178 4.92 6.10 1.03
N ALA A 179 5.39 7.30 0.76
CA ALA A 179 6.69 7.50 0.12
C ALA A 179 7.43 8.64 0.80
N HIS A 180 8.74 8.50 0.90
CA HIS A 180 9.62 9.57 1.36
C HIS A 180 10.83 9.70 0.45
N TYR A 181 11.38 10.89 0.41
CA TYR A 181 12.60 11.17 -0.33
C TYR A 181 13.36 12.30 0.35
N PHE A 182 14.52 11.98 0.84
CA PHE A 182 15.42 12.94 1.42
C PHE A 182 16.35 13.53 0.37
N ASP A 183 16.12 14.79 0.02
CA ASP A 183 17.05 15.58 -0.78
C ASP A 183 17.49 16.80 0.02
N ILE A 184 18.77 16.88 0.34
CA ILE A 184 19.36 18.00 1.08
C ILE A 184 19.02 19.36 0.45
N ARG A 185 18.83 19.42 -0.86
CA ARG A 185 18.46 20.63 -1.58
C ARG A 185 17.02 21.08 -1.34
N THR A 186 16.16 20.16 -0.93
CA THR A 186 14.72 20.42 -0.70
C THR A 186 14.40 20.74 0.74
N ASN A 187 15.27 20.40 1.70
CA ASN A 187 15.04 20.60 3.14
C ASN A 187 14.78 22.04 3.57
N HIS A 188 15.18 23.01 2.77
CA HIS A 188 14.99 24.43 3.06
C HIS A 188 13.89 25.06 2.22
N LEU A 189 13.22 24.28 1.39
CA LEU A 189 12.16 24.77 0.54
C LEU A 189 10.81 24.71 1.27
N ASN A 190 10.06 25.80 1.19
CA ASN A 190 8.68 25.82 1.63
C ASN A 190 7.88 24.77 0.84
N GLU A 191 6.93 24.06 1.48
CA GLU A 191 6.07 23.06 0.83
C GLU A 191 5.37 23.57 -0.43
N LYS A 192 5.15 24.88 -0.52
CA LYS A 192 4.55 25.53 -1.69
C LYS A 192 5.55 25.85 -2.79
N ASP A 193 6.83 25.58 -2.59
CA ASP A 193 7.84 25.89 -3.60
C ASP A 193 7.80 24.83 -4.72
N TRP A 194 7.40 25.26 -5.90
CA TRP A 194 7.33 24.42 -7.10
C TRP A 194 8.68 23.77 -7.47
N ARG A 195 9.81 24.30 -7.01
CA ARG A 195 11.16 23.73 -7.24
C ARG A 195 11.37 22.40 -6.50
N ARG A 196 10.55 22.07 -5.52
CA ARG A 196 10.60 20.77 -4.84
C ARG A 196 10.55 19.60 -5.83
N SER A 197 9.83 19.77 -6.91
CA SER A 197 9.69 18.73 -7.93
C SER A 197 10.89 18.61 -8.89
N PHE A 198 11.89 19.50 -8.82
CA PHE A 198 13.06 19.39 -9.68
C PHE A 198 14.03 18.26 -9.32
N SER A 199 13.98 17.75 -8.09
CA SER A 199 14.82 16.64 -7.66
C SER A 199 14.31 15.28 -8.14
N ILE A 200 13.05 15.21 -8.58
CA ILE A 200 12.39 14.00 -9.08
C ILE A 200 11.77 14.30 -10.44
N ASN A 201 11.82 13.34 -11.36
CA ASN A 201 11.08 13.43 -12.61
C ASN A 201 9.60 13.72 -12.36
N GLN A 202 9.02 14.69 -13.06
CA GLN A 202 7.63 15.15 -12.85
C GLN A 202 6.59 14.04 -13.03
N PHE A 203 6.81 13.14 -13.98
CA PHE A 203 5.92 12.00 -14.20
C PHE A 203 5.96 11.04 -13.00
N LEU A 204 7.18 10.72 -12.51
CA LEU A 204 7.35 9.90 -11.32
C LEU A 204 6.74 10.57 -10.09
N TYR A 205 6.95 11.88 -9.91
CA TYR A 205 6.36 12.62 -8.81
C TYR A 205 4.82 12.55 -8.84
N GLY A 206 4.23 12.69 -10.01
CA GLY A 206 2.77 12.50 -10.20
C GLY A 206 2.30 11.09 -9.84
N ILE A 207 3.06 10.04 -10.22
CA ILE A 207 2.77 8.65 -9.84
C ILE A 207 2.85 8.48 -8.31
N ILE A 208 3.87 9.02 -7.66
CA ILE A 208 4.04 8.96 -6.20
C ILE A 208 2.82 9.57 -5.50
N LEU A 209 2.45 10.79 -5.87
CA LEU A 209 1.30 11.47 -5.27
C LEU A 209 -0.01 10.69 -5.48
N ALA A 210 -0.19 10.09 -6.64
CA ALA A 210 -1.40 9.33 -6.94
C ALA A 210 -1.43 7.96 -6.25
N ALA A 211 -0.27 7.34 -6.02
CA ALA A 211 -0.15 6.04 -5.37
C ALA A 211 -0.22 6.11 -3.85
N THR A 212 0.26 7.22 -3.24
CA THR A 212 0.28 7.38 -1.78
C THR A 212 -1.10 7.65 -1.19
N ALA A 213 -1.30 7.21 0.06
CA ALA A 213 -2.59 7.30 0.75
C ALA A 213 -2.98 8.75 1.06
N ASP A 214 -2.00 9.58 1.35
CA ASP A 214 -2.16 10.99 1.73
C ASP A 214 -1.81 11.98 0.61
N ASN A 215 -1.52 11.49 -0.60
CA ASN A 215 -1.07 12.26 -1.76
C ASN A 215 0.19 13.10 -1.44
N THR A 216 1.10 12.55 -0.66
CA THR A 216 2.28 13.27 -0.17
C THR A 216 3.56 12.49 -0.45
N LEU A 217 4.62 13.22 -0.79
CA LEU A 217 5.98 12.74 -0.72
C LEU A 217 6.62 13.38 0.51
N HIS A 218 6.83 12.58 1.54
CA HIS A 218 7.44 13.02 2.80
C HIS A 218 8.92 13.35 2.64
N ASN A 219 9.46 14.21 3.50
CA ASN A 219 10.88 14.56 3.44
C ASN A 219 11.77 13.52 4.10
N SER A 220 11.21 12.72 5.03
CA SER A 220 11.96 11.70 5.72
C SER A 220 11.06 10.55 6.14
N PHE A 221 11.67 9.41 6.44
CA PHE A 221 11.00 8.27 7.03
C PHE A 221 10.37 8.60 8.40
N ASP A 222 11.03 9.46 9.17
CA ASP A 222 10.57 9.85 10.51
C ASP A 222 9.22 10.59 10.48
N GLU A 223 8.86 11.24 9.36
CA GLU A 223 7.53 11.86 9.20
C GLU A 223 6.41 10.83 9.03
N ILE A 224 6.73 9.63 8.56
CA ILE A 224 5.75 8.56 8.31
C ILE A 224 5.45 7.78 9.60
N ILE A 225 6.41 7.61 10.49
CA ILE A 225 6.25 6.85 11.73
C ILE A 225 5.06 7.32 12.58
N PRO A 226 4.87 8.63 12.85
CA PRO A 226 3.69 9.12 13.58
C PRO A 226 2.37 8.81 12.87
N ILE A 227 2.36 8.82 11.55
CA ILE A 227 1.16 8.51 10.76
C ILE A 227 0.78 7.05 10.97
N LEU A 228 1.72 6.13 10.82
CA LEU A 228 1.51 4.70 11.06
C LEU A 228 1.11 4.41 12.51
N LYS A 229 1.74 5.07 13.50
CA LYS A 229 1.34 4.94 14.90
C LYS A 229 -0.11 5.33 15.13
N LYS A 230 -0.53 6.44 14.56
CA LYS A 230 -1.93 6.91 14.65
C LYS A 230 -2.89 5.92 13.99
N GLU A 231 -2.55 5.40 12.83
CA GLU A 231 -3.38 4.44 12.09
C GLU A 231 -3.61 3.14 12.86
N TYR A 232 -2.56 2.65 13.50
CA TYR A 232 -2.63 1.42 14.32
C TYR A 232 -2.95 1.67 15.80
N ASN A 233 -3.40 2.89 16.17
CA ASN A 233 -3.79 3.29 17.52
C ASN A 233 -2.71 3.02 18.58
N ILE A 234 -1.45 3.21 18.21
CA ILE A 234 -0.33 3.11 19.15
C ILE A 234 -0.22 4.43 19.91
N GLU A 235 -0.55 4.39 21.21
CA GLU A 235 -0.40 5.55 22.06
C GLU A 235 1.07 6.00 22.07
N SER A 236 1.30 7.27 21.79
CA SER A 236 2.61 7.86 22.02
C SER A 236 2.87 7.82 23.51
N GLU A 237 3.79 6.99 23.98
CA GLU A 237 4.32 7.16 25.34
C GLU A 237 4.83 8.59 25.43
N THR A 238 4.10 9.41 26.16
CA THR A 238 4.58 10.76 26.53
C THR A 238 5.84 10.55 27.36
N PRO A 239 7.01 11.05 26.93
CA PRO A 239 8.21 10.94 27.75
C PRO A 239 7.93 11.64 29.08
N LYS A 240 8.09 10.88 30.17
CA LYS A 240 8.03 11.39 31.55
C LYS A 240 9.23 12.29 31.84
#